data_386fb2223e1219ba9edaa8a92ad14736
#
_entry.id   386fb2223e1219ba9edaa8a92ad14736
#
_cell.length_a   1.000
_cell.length_b   1.000
_cell.length_c   1.000
_cell.angle_alpha   90.00
_cell.angle_beta   90.00
_cell.angle_gamma   90.00
#
_symmetry.space_group_name_H-M   'P 1'
#
loop_
_entity.id
_entity.type
_entity.pdbx_description
1 polymer ?
#
loop_
_entity_poly.entity_id
_entity_poly.type
_entity_poly.pdbx_seq_one_letter_code
_entity_poly.pdbx_strand_id
1 'polypeptide(L)'
;SFVMMAIGNELTGAQEAMVDMIARFHSEDGRHLYASGSNDYLGFNGPAAGDDYFTTCRVPGANVFSNHTRGSFSFADAEDGGYINHTYPNSVMNFESAIEQCSLPIIGHETGQFQCYPNYEEIKKYTGALKPWNLEIFRKRLGESGMAGQADDFFKASGKWMAQLYRAEMEMAFRTPGMAGFQLLDLQDYPGQGTALVGILDAFMDNKGLITAKEWKESCDDVVLLALLPKFCYSGNEALKGSIKVANYTPTTLKGKHLTWTLTNSQDQVIAQNNIPLQINQGTLAEVGPLNIALPAIQEAETYTLRLAIEGTDYHNHYPLWIYPEHNNVQIPTDINVIKKWDKQAENLLANGAKVLWFPDAKTYKNVTVEGLFQTDYWNYRMFKSICEWVKKPVSPGTLGLLMNPSHPVFAHFPTDFHTNWQWFTMIKNSHPLILDQLPDNYRPIVQVIDNVERNHKLGMIQEFNVGPGKLLILSLIHI
;
A
#
# COMPACT_ATOMS: atom_id res chain seq x y z
N SER A 1 -18.40 14.20 20.85
CA SER A 1 -19.88 14.21 20.76
C SER A 1 -20.34 12.98 20.02
N PHE A 2 -21.42 12.37 20.48
CA PHE A 2 -22.05 11.22 19.80
C PHE A 2 -22.93 11.76 18.67
N VAL A 3 -22.69 11.31 17.44
CA VAL A 3 -23.38 11.83 16.25
C VAL A 3 -24.07 10.71 15.47
N MET A 4 -23.44 9.55 15.39
CA MET A 4 -23.85 8.42 14.55
C MET A 4 -23.79 7.13 15.34
N MET A 5 -24.69 6.19 15.05
CA MET A 5 -24.74 4.86 15.63
C MET A 5 -25.04 3.81 14.57
N ALA A 6 -24.21 2.78 14.49
CA ALA A 6 -24.55 1.54 13.82
C ALA A 6 -24.84 0.46 14.87
N ILE A 7 -25.81 -0.44 14.60
CA ILE A 7 -26.20 -1.48 15.58
C ILE A 7 -25.04 -2.48 15.80
N GLY A 8 -24.28 -2.78 14.76
CA GLY A 8 -23.12 -3.65 14.89
C GLY A 8 -22.38 -3.90 13.59
N ASN A 9 -21.41 -4.83 13.63
CA ASN A 9 -20.61 -5.24 12.49
C ASN A 9 -20.93 -6.69 12.11
N GLU A 10 -21.03 -6.96 10.79
CA GLU A 10 -21.23 -8.29 10.22
C GLU A 10 -22.40 -9.05 10.90
N LEU A 11 -23.49 -8.36 11.10
CA LEU A 11 -24.65 -8.90 11.82
C LEU A 11 -25.33 -10.02 11.04
N THR A 12 -25.78 -11.02 11.79
CA THR A 12 -26.65 -12.10 11.31
C THR A 12 -27.99 -12.07 12.06
N GLY A 13 -29.06 -12.53 11.44
CA GLY A 13 -30.38 -12.61 12.06
C GLY A 13 -31.49 -12.05 11.18
N ALA A 14 -32.63 -11.69 11.80
CA ALA A 14 -33.78 -11.16 11.11
C ALA A 14 -33.59 -9.67 10.75
N GLN A 15 -33.59 -9.36 9.48
CA GLN A 15 -33.44 -7.98 9.00
C GLN A 15 -34.59 -7.08 9.49
N GLU A 16 -35.81 -7.62 9.58
CA GLU A 16 -36.97 -6.89 10.09
C GLU A 16 -36.75 -6.39 11.54
N ALA A 17 -36.10 -7.19 12.39
CA ALA A 17 -35.79 -6.77 13.75
C ALA A 17 -34.79 -5.61 13.80
N MET A 18 -33.86 -5.56 12.85
CA MET A 18 -32.89 -4.44 12.72
C MET A 18 -33.62 -3.18 12.26
N VAL A 19 -34.51 -3.27 11.29
CA VAL A 19 -35.35 -2.18 10.80
C VAL A 19 -36.23 -1.61 11.91
N ASP A 20 -36.89 -2.47 12.69
CA ASP A 20 -37.72 -2.08 13.84
C ASP A 20 -36.90 -1.36 14.91
N MET A 21 -35.67 -1.83 15.14
CA MET A 21 -34.74 -1.23 16.10
C MET A 21 -34.30 0.18 15.66
N ILE A 22 -33.98 0.37 14.39
CA ILE A 22 -33.66 1.68 13.82
C ILE A 22 -34.87 2.64 13.93
N ALA A 23 -36.06 2.18 13.54
CA ALA A 23 -37.27 2.98 13.66
C ALA A 23 -37.55 3.42 15.11
N ARG A 24 -37.30 2.53 16.06
CA ARG A 24 -37.41 2.83 17.48
C ARG A 24 -36.40 3.88 17.92
N PHE A 25 -35.11 3.74 17.56
CA PHE A 25 -34.09 4.72 17.92
C PHE A 25 -34.40 6.11 17.34
N HIS A 26 -34.86 6.20 16.11
CA HIS A 26 -35.34 7.48 15.55
C HIS A 26 -36.50 8.10 16.34
N SER A 27 -37.45 7.28 16.80
CA SER A 27 -38.58 7.76 17.58
C SER A 27 -38.19 8.23 18.99
N GLU A 28 -37.18 7.60 19.59
CA GLU A 28 -36.69 7.91 20.94
C GLU A 28 -35.70 9.11 20.94
N ASP A 29 -34.82 9.20 19.93
CA ASP A 29 -33.82 10.25 19.82
C ASP A 29 -33.48 10.61 18.35
N GLY A 30 -34.19 11.52 17.77
CA GLY A 30 -33.98 11.99 16.39
C GLY A 30 -32.80 12.96 16.20
N ARG A 31 -31.90 13.11 17.18
CA ARG A 31 -30.73 14.01 17.06
C ARG A 31 -29.54 13.34 16.39
N HIS A 32 -29.54 12.03 16.30
CA HIS A 32 -28.43 11.22 15.80
C HIS A 32 -28.79 10.55 14.48
N LEU A 33 -27.76 10.10 13.76
CA LEU A 33 -27.90 9.27 12.57
C LEU A 33 -27.77 7.80 12.95
N TYR A 34 -28.59 6.96 12.34
CA TYR A 34 -28.63 5.53 12.65
C TYR A 34 -28.44 4.68 11.40
N ALA A 35 -27.80 3.51 11.56
CA ALA A 35 -27.67 2.49 10.53
C ALA A 35 -27.80 1.08 11.14
N SER A 36 -28.35 0.15 10.38
CA SER A 36 -28.56 -1.24 10.80
C SER A 36 -27.25 -1.97 11.08
N GLY A 37 -26.19 -1.67 10.33
CA GLY A 37 -24.91 -2.32 10.57
C GLY A 37 -23.88 -2.02 9.50
N SER A 38 -22.74 -2.71 9.61
CA SER A 38 -21.62 -2.62 8.70
C SER A 38 -21.34 -3.99 8.11
N ASN A 39 -21.01 -4.08 6.81
CA ASN A 39 -20.60 -5.32 6.14
C ASN A 39 -21.47 -6.52 6.51
N ASP A 40 -22.75 -6.36 6.38
CA ASP A 40 -23.73 -7.33 6.76
C ASP A 40 -23.43 -8.71 6.13
N TYR A 41 -23.39 -9.76 6.95
CA TYR A 41 -23.31 -11.16 6.52
C TYR A 41 -24.51 -11.62 5.68
N LEU A 42 -25.61 -10.88 5.74
CA LEU A 42 -26.75 -11.07 4.84
C LEU A 42 -26.45 -10.72 3.38
N GLY A 43 -25.17 -10.56 3.07
CA GLY A 43 -24.67 -10.62 1.71
C GLY A 43 -24.52 -9.28 1.01
N PHE A 44 -24.15 -8.24 1.71
CA PHE A 44 -24.00 -6.92 1.06
C PHE A 44 -25.26 -6.49 0.29
N ASN A 45 -26.41 -6.67 0.90
CA ASN A 45 -27.71 -6.41 0.29
C ASN A 45 -28.04 -4.91 0.16
N GLY A 46 -27.19 -4.05 0.64
CA GLY A 46 -27.40 -2.63 0.69
C GLY A 46 -27.97 -2.16 2.04
N PRO A 47 -28.27 -0.86 2.17
CA PRO A 47 -28.81 -0.31 3.39
C PRO A 47 -30.22 -0.87 3.68
N ALA A 48 -30.54 -1.03 4.96
CA ALA A 48 -31.87 -1.40 5.38
C ALA A 48 -32.84 -0.19 5.33
N ALA A 49 -34.13 -0.47 5.35
CA ALA A 49 -35.13 0.59 5.39
C ALA A 49 -35.00 1.42 6.68
N GLY A 50 -34.90 2.74 6.54
CA GLY A 50 -34.75 3.67 7.66
C GLY A 50 -33.32 3.97 8.05
N ASP A 51 -32.30 3.35 7.42
CA ASP A 51 -30.90 3.75 7.61
C ASP A 51 -30.69 5.19 7.08
N ASP A 52 -29.92 5.99 7.82
CA ASP A 52 -29.53 7.36 7.43
C ASP A 52 -28.22 7.36 6.60
N TYR A 53 -27.40 6.34 6.72
CA TYR A 53 -26.13 6.17 6.01
C TYR A 53 -25.82 4.67 5.85
N PHE A 54 -24.90 4.36 4.95
CA PHE A 54 -24.47 2.99 4.70
C PHE A 54 -22.97 2.82 4.93
N THR A 55 -22.59 1.97 5.87
CA THR A 55 -21.20 1.64 6.16
C THR A 55 -20.86 0.29 5.54
N THR A 56 -19.95 0.26 4.57
CA THR A 56 -19.64 -0.97 3.84
C THR A 56 -18.26 -0.92 3.19
N CYS A 57 -17.67 -2.10 2.96
CA CYS A 57 -16.49 -2.23 2.11
C CYS A 57 -16.83 -2.43 0.63
N ARG A 58 -18.11 -2.75 0.33
CA ARG A 58 -18.64 -2.85 -1.05
C ARG A 58 -20.13 -2.54 -1.08
N VAL A 59 -20.57 -1.91 -2.16
CA VAL A 59 -21.97 -1.64 -2.45
C VAL A 59 -22.54 -2.79 -3.30
N PRO A 60 -23.82 -3.20 -3.14
CA PRO A 60 -24.42 -4.18 -4.03
C PRO A 60 -24.35 -3.77 -5.49
N GLY A 61 -23.94 -4.67 -6.38
CA GLY A 61 -23.82 -4.40 -7.80
C GLY A 61 -23.33 -5.61 -8.58
N ALA A 62 -23.54 -5.59 -9.90
CA ALA A 62 -23.17 -6.68 -10.79
C ALA A 62 -21.65 -6.82 -11.01
N ASN A 63 -20.88 -5.75 -10.84
CA ASN A 63 -19.45 -5.73 -11.05
C ASN A 63 -18.71 -5.61 -9.72
N VAL A 64 -18.03 -6.68 -9.33
CA VAL A 64 -17.27 -6.77 -8.07
C VAL A 64 -16.24 -5.67 -7.93
N PHE A 65 -15.57 -5.25 -9.02
CA PHE A 65 -14.54 -4.20 -8.95
C PHE A 65 -15.12 -2.79 -8.87
N SER A 66 -16.26 -2.54 -9.49
CA SER A 66 -16.89 -1.21 -9.52
C SER A 66 -17.70 -0.88 -8.27
N ASN A 67 -17.84 -1.82 -7.33
CA ASN A 67 -18.65 -1.65 -6.13
C ASN A 67 -17.86 -1.58 -4.83
N HIS A 68 -16.53 -1.56 -4.89
CA HIS A 68 -15.66 -1.47 -3.72
C HIS A 68 -15.55 -0.05 -3.20
N THR A 69 -15.55 0.10 -1.87
CA THR A 69 -15.39 1.38 -1.15
C THR A 69 -14.11 1.45 -0.34
N ARG A 70 -13.16 0.55 -0.62
CA ARG A 70 -11.78 0.55 -0.12
C ARG A 70 -10.84 0.00 -1.18
N GLY A 71 -9.53 0.25 -1.03
CA GLY A 71 -8.50 -0.11 -2.02
C GLY A 71 -7.91 -1.50 -1.83
N SER A 72 -8.00 -2.07 -0.63
CA SER A 72 -7.43 -3.36 -0.25
C SER A 72 -8.50 -4.40 0.07
N PHE A 73 -8.19 -5.65 -0.28
CA PHE A 73 -9.02 -6.82 0.07
C PHE A 73 -8.16 -8.06 0.23
N SER A 74 -8.71 -9.07 0.92
CA SER A 74 -8.16 -10.42 0.85
C SER A 74 -8.38 -11.00 -0.56
N PHE A 75 -7.56 -11.95 -0.97
CA PHE A 75 -7.75 -12.69 -2.23
C PHE A 75 -9.04 -13.54 -2.23
N ALA A 76 -9.57 -13.85 -1.05
CA ALA A 76 -10.87 -14.52 -0.92
C ALA A 76 -12.02 -13.62 -1.34
N ASP A 77 -11.94 -12.31 -1.05
CA ASP A 77 -13.00 -11.34 -1.31
C ASP A 77 -12.87 -10.68 -2.68
N ALA A 78 -11.67 -10.31 -3.08
CA ALA A 78 -11.40 -9.68 -4.36
C ALA A 78 -10.23 -10.33 -5.06
N GLU A 79 -10.32 -10.49 -6.37
CA GLU A 79 -9.24 -10.99 -7.20
C GLU A 79 -8.01 -10.09 -7.04
N ASP A 80 -6.84 -10.72 -6.95
CA ASP A 80 -5.55 -10.03 -6.77
C ASP A 80 -5.47 -9.05 -5.58
N GLY A 81 -6.34 -9.15 -4.59
CA GLY A 81 -6.26 -8.36 -3.37
C GLY A 81 -6.74 -6.91 -3.47
N GLY A 82 -7.48 -6.55 -4.53
CA GLY A 82 -8.10 -5.24 -4.70
C GLY A 82 -7.30 -4.25 -5.55
N TYR A 83 -7.82 -3.02 -5.66
CA TYR A 83 -7.33 -1.99 -6.61
C TYR A 83 -5.83 -1.71 -6.53
N ILE A 84 -5.29 -1.56 -5.32
CA ILE A 84 -3.89 -1.15 -5.13
C ILE A 84 -2.94 -2.22 -5.66
N ASN A 85 -3.29 -3.49 -5.54
CA ASN A 85 -2.42 -4.58 -5.98
C ASN A 85 -2.51 -4.90 -7.48
N HIS A 86 -3.60 -4.55 -8.16
CA HIS A 86 -3.77 -4.89 -9.59
C HIS A 86 -3.83 -3.70 -10.54
N THR A 87 -3.83 -2.48 -10.02
CA THR A 87 -3.86 -1.28 -10.87
C THR A 87 -2.52 -0.54 -10.83
N TYR A 88 -2.03 -0.13 -12.00
CA TYR A 88 -0.79 0.65 -12.08
C TYR A 88 -0.88 1.89 -11.17
N PRO A 89 0.16 2.17 -10.36
CA PRO A 89 0.12 3.22 -9.36
C PRO A 89 -0.21 4.60 -9.93
N ASN A 90 -1.22 5.22 -9.34
CA ASN A 90 -1.71 6.53 -9.70
C ASN A 90 -2.41 7.18 -8.49
N SER A 91 -2.71 8.47 -8.57
CA SER A 91 -3.54 9.18 -7.60
C SER A 91 -4.84 9.72 -8.19
N VAL A 92 -5.35 9.11 -9.27
CA VAL A 92 -6.67 9.47 -9.85
C VAL A 92 -7.76 8.47 -9.45
N MET A 93 -7.39 7.26 -9.04
CA MET A 93 -8.31 6.21 -8.63
C MET A 93 -9.17 6.65 -7.45
N ASN A 94 -10.49 6.36 -7.52
CA ASN A 94 -11.47 6.72 -6.51
C ASN A 94 -12.59 5.66 -6.44
N PHE A 95 -13.60 5.88 -5.61
CA PHE A 95 -14.73 4.97 -5.41
C PHE A 95 -16.04 5.46 -6.02
N GLU A 96 -16.02 6.42 -6.93
CA GLU A 96 -17.22 7.06 -7.48
C GLU A 96 -18.19 6.05 -8.10
N SER A 97 -17.67 5.08 -8.88
CA SER A 97 -18.48 4.03 -9.49
C SER A 97 -19.22 3.13 -8.48
N ALA A 98 -18.70 2.98 -7.28
CA ALA A 98 -19.35 2.26 -6.20
C ALA A 98 -20.43 3.13 -5.53
N ILE A 99 -20.11 4.39 -5.26
CA ILE A 99 -21.00 5.32 -4.55
C ILE A 99 -22.26 5.63 -5.35
N GLU A 100 -22.14 5.82 -6.65
CA GLU A 100 -23.29 6.09 -7.55
C GLU A 100 -24.37 4.99 -7.52
N GLN A 101 -24.04 3.80 -7.02
CA GLN A 101 -24.98 2.69 -6.90
C GLN A 101 -25.82 2.73 -5.62
N CYS A 102 -25.60 3.70 -4.73
CA CYS A 102 -26.30 3.82 -3.46
C CYS A 102 -26.89 5.23 -3.28
N SER A 103 -28.12 5.30 -2.80
CA SER A 103 -28.82 6.58 -2.57
C SER A 103 -28.49 7.22 -1.22
N LEU A 104 -27.87 6.50 -0.30
CA LEU A 104 -27.47 7.00 1.00
C LEU A 104 -25.99 7.42 1.02
N PRO A 105 -25.60 8.33 1.92
CA PRO A 105 -24.19 8.61 2.19
C PRO A 105 -23.44 7.33 2.55
N ILE A 106 -22.30 7.08 1.89
CA ILE A 106 -21.48 5.88 2.12
C ILE A 106 -20.25 6.24 2.95
N ILE A 107 -20.01 5.41 3.96
CA ILE A 107 -18.78 5.40 4.76
C ILE A 107 -18.01 4.11 4.39
N GLY A 108 -16.78 4.23 3.90
CA GLY A 108 -15.90 3.10 3.65
C GLY A 108 -15.60 2.37 4.95
N HIS A 109 -15.86 1.05 4.98
CA HIS A 109 -15.71 0.24 6.19
C HIS A 109 -14.42 -0.59 6.13
N GLU A 110 -13.78 -0.74 7.29
CA GLU A 110 -12.54 -1.51 7.47
C GLU A 110 -11.44 -1.12 6.47
N THR A 111 -11.30 0.17 6.23
CA THR A 111 -10.28 0.73 5.35
C THR A 111 -8.88 0.42 5.88
N GLY A 112 -7.99 -0.05 5.01
CA GLY A 112 -6.61 -0.41 5.37
C GLY A 112 -6.41 -1.92 5.50
N GLN A 113 -6.13 -2.42 6.70
CA GLN A 113 -5.80 -3.82 7.00
C GLN A 113 -4.48 -4.29 6.35
N PHE A 114 -3.59 -3.36 6.04
CA PHE A 114 -2.24 -3.64 5.54
C PHE A 114 -1.36 -4.13 6.68
N GLN A 115 -0.88 -5.37 6.60
CA GLN A 115 -0.03 -5.94 7.62
C GLN A 115 1.41 -5.40 7.52
N CYS A 116 2.05 -5.11 8.67
CA CYS A 116 3.49 -4.95 8.75
C CYS A 116 4.15 -6.07 9.55
N TYR A 117 5.47 -6.19 9.43
CA TYR A 117 6.24 -7.13 10.23
C TYR A 117 6.28 -6.69 11.70
N PRO A 118 6.29 -7.60 12.69
CA PRO A 118 6.22 -7.24 14.12
C PRO A 118 7.41 -6.42 14.61
N ASN A 119 7.15 -5.48 15.51
CA ASN A 119 8.17 -4.89 16.36
C ASN A 119 8.34 -5.71 17.65
N TYR A 120 9.37 -6.51 17.75
CA TYR A 120 9.58 -7.36 18.93
C TYR A 120 10.00 -6.61 20.19
N GLU A 121 10.38 -5.33 20.12
CA GLU A 121 10.61 -4.48 21.29
C GLU A 121 9.30 -4.24 22.07
N GLU A 122 8.15 -4.36 21.44
CA GLU A 122 6.84 -4.24 22.04
C GLU A 122 6.57 -5.32 23.11
N ILE A 123 7.21 -6.48 23.01
CA ILE A 123 7.12 -7.56 24.01
C ILE A 123 7.36 -7.04 25.43
N LYS A 124 8.28 -6.08 25.57
CA LYS A 124 8.67 -5.50 26.89
C LYS A 124 7.54 -4.69 27.54
N LYS A 125 6.56 -4.25 26.77
CA LYS A 125 5.42 -3.46 27.27
C LYS A 125 4.35 -4.34 27.95
N TYR A 126 4.34 -5.63 27.68
CA TYR A 126 3.35 -6.57 28.25
C TYR A 126 3.72 -6.97 29.67
N THR A 127 3.54 -6.08 30.63
CA THR A 127 3.88 -6.30 32.06
C THR A 127 2.70 -6.79 32.92
N GLY A 128 1.49 -6.84 32.34
CA GLY A 128 0.26 -7.22 33.04
C GLY A 128 -0.15 -8.69 32.84
N ALA A 129 -1.44 -8.95 32.88
CA ALA A 129 -2.02 -10.29 32.71
C ALA A 129 -1.94 -10.80 31.27
N LEU A 130 -2.07 -9.91 30.29
CA LEU A 130 -1.96 -10.27 28.87
C LEU A 130 -0.51 -10.58 28.52
N LYS A 131 -0.30 -11.69 27.82
CA LYS A 131 1.02 -12.12 27.33
C LYS A 131 1.10 -12.02 25.83
N PRO A 132 2.21 -11.53 25.26
CA PRO A 132 2.38 -11.39 23.81
C PRO A 132 2.81 -12.71 23.13
N TRP A 133 2.05 -13.77 23.32
CA TRP A 133 2.37 -15.11 22.79
C TRP A 133 2.61 -15.10 21.28
N ASN A 134 1.84 -14.31 20.53
CA ASN A 134 2.01 -14.12 19.10
C ASN A 134 3.41 -13.59 18.77
N LEU A 135 3.82 -12.46 19.38
CA LEU A 135 5.12 -11.84 19.13
C LEU A 135 6.29 -12.74 19.53
N GLU A 136 6.17 -13.46 20.65
CA GLU A 136 7.18 -14.41 21.11
C GLU A 136 7.35 -15.58 20.13
N ILE A 137 6.23 -16.13 19.62
CA ILE A 137 6.22 -17.21 18.63
C ILE A 137 6.82 -16.72 17.31
N PHE A 138 6.43 -15.54 16.82
CA PHE A 138 6.94 -14.98 15.58
C PHE A 138 8.45 -14.68 15.66
N ARG A 139 8.91 -14.12 16.78
CA ARG A 139 10.34 -13.88 17.02
C ARG A 139 11.13 -15.20 17.01
N LYS A 140 10.60 -16.24 17.66
CA LYS A 140 11.22 -17.56 17.67
C LYS A 140 11.32 -18.14 16.26
N ARG A 141 10.23 -18.10 15.45
CA ARG A 141 10.21 -18.57 14.06
C ARG A 141 11.22 -17.82 13.18
N LEU A 142 11.31 -16.51 13.33
CA LEU A 142 12.31 -15.72 12.60
C LEU A 142 13.75 -16.14 12.95
N GLY A 143 14.00 -16.47 14.23
CA GLY A 143 15.28 -17.03 14.67
C GLY A 143 15.58 -18.38 14.05
N GLU A 144 14.58 -19.26 13.99
CA GLU A 144 14.69 -20.60 13.37
C GLU A 144 14.96 -20.52 11.86
N SER A 145 14.52 -19.44 11.20
CA SER A 145 14.81 -19.15 9.78
C SER A 145 16.15 -18.43 9.55
N GLY A 146 16.99 -18.26 10.59
CA GLY A 146 18.30 -17.63 10.49
C GLY A 146 18.27 -16.11 10.20
N MET A 147 17.12 -15.44 10.42
CA MET A 147 16.95 -14.04 10.08
C MET A 147 16.70 -13.12 11.30
N ALA A 148 16.93 -13.60 12.51
CA ALA A 148 16.67 -12.81 13.74
C ALA A 148 17.31 -11.42 13.73
N GLY A 149 18.50 -11.28 13.14
CA GLY A 149 19.20 -10.00 13.04
C GLY A 149 18.57 -8.98 12.07
N GLN A 150 17.53 -9.36 11.32
CA GLN A 150 16.83 -8.48 10.36
C GLN A 150 15.44 -8.04 10.86
N ALA A 151 15.06 -8.40 12.09
CA ALA A 151 13.72 -8.14 12.60
C ALA A 151 13.32 -6.66 12.52
N ASP A 152 14.22 -5.76 12.95
CA ASP A 152 14.00 -4.32 12.94
C ASP A 152 13.94 -3.75 11.51
N ASP A 153 14.78 -4.26 10.61
CA ASP A 153 14.76 -3.87 9.20
C ASP A 153 13.45 -4.30 8.53
N PHE A 154 12.98 -5.51 8.80
CA PHE A 154 11.69 -6.01 8.27
C PHE A 154 10.52 -5.18 8.79
N PHE A 155 10.50 -4.88 10.09
CA PHE A 155 9.49 -4.02 10.70
C PHE A 155 9.49 -2.63 10.05
N LYS A 156 10.63 -1.97 9.96
CA LYS A 156 10.74 -0.62 9.38
C LYS A 156 10.35 -0.59 7.91
N ALA A 157 10.86 -1.53 7.11
CA ALA A 157 10.61 -1.53 5.67
C ALA A 157 9.15 -1.84 5.34
N SER A 158 8.58 -2.89 5.92
CA SER A 158 7.16 -3.22 5.71
C SER A 158 6.23 -2.15 6.28
N GLY A 159 6.58 -1.58 7.44
CA GLY A 159 5.79 -0.54 8.09
C GLY A 159 5.80 0.80 7.35
N LYS A 160 6.93 1.21 6.78
CA LYS A 160 7.00 2.40 5.90
C LYS A 160 6.13 2.20 4.66
N TRP A 161 6.15 1.01 4.06
CA TRP A 161 5.29 0.69 2.94
C TRP A 161 3.81 0.65 3.32
N MET A 162 3.46 0.00 4.44
CA MET A 162 2.11 0.01 5.01
C MET A 162 1.57 1.44 5.18
N ALA A 163 2.36 2.37 5.72
CA ALA A 163 1.95 3.76 5.92
C ALA A 163 1.64 4.48 4.59
N GLN A 164 2.40 4.19 3.52
CA GLN A 164 2.11 4.72 2.18
C GLN A 164 0.83 4.14 1.58
N LEU A 165 0.55 2.86 1.83
CA LEU A 165 -0.69 2.21 1.40
C LEU A 165 -1.91 2.80 2.10
N TYR A 166 -1.84 3.03 3.43
CA TYR A 166 -2.89 3.74 4.18
C TYR A 166 -3.14 5.13 3.63
N ARG A 167 -2.07 5.90 3.40
CA ARG A 167 -2.18 7.23 2.81
C ARG A 167 -2.91 7.18 1.46
N ALA A 168 -2.52 6.29 0.56
CA ALA A 168 -3.13 6.16 -0.76
C ALA A 168 -4.63 5.85 -0.66
N GLU A 169 -5.01 4.94 0.23
CA GLU A 169 -6.41 4.53 0.41
C GLU A 169 -7.26 5.62 1.06
N MET A 170 -6.76 6.34 2.06
CA MET A 170 -7.44 7.52 2.63
C MET A 170 -7.63 8.61 1.58
N GLU A 171 -6.61 8.90 0.77
CA GLU A 171 -6.72 9.87 -0.32
C GLU A 171 -7.74 9.43 -1.39
N MET A 172 -7.88 8.11 -1.67
CA MET A 172 -8.95 7.60 -2.54
C MET A 172 -10.34 7.97 -2.01
N ALA A 173 -10.56 7.85 -0.72
CA ALA A 173 -11.82 8.27 -0.08
C ALA A 173 -12.03 9.79 -0.19
N PHE A 174 -11.02 10.59 0.16
CA PHE A 174 -11.11 12.06 0.11
C PHE A 174 -11.34 12.62 -1.30
N ARG A 175 -10.79 11.98 -2.36
CA ARG A 175 -10.99 12.43 -3.75
C ARG A 175 -12.23 11.87 -4.42
N THR A 176 -13.01 11.04 -3.72
CA THR A 176 -14.27 10.47 -4.23
C THR A 176 -15.42 11.46 -4.00
N PRO A 177 -16.05 12.02 -5.05
CA PRO A 177 -17.21 12.87 -4.90
C PRO A 177 -18.36 12.14 -4.22
N GLY A 178 -18.97 12.74 -3.19
CA GLY A 178 -20.11 12.16 -2.48
C GLY A 178 -19.80 11.08 -1.44
N MET A 179 -18.56 10.69 -1.25
CA MET A 179 -18.19 9.79 -0.15
C MET A 179 -18.27 10.53 1.19
N ALA A 180 -18.96 9.93 2.16
CA ALA A 180 -19.21 10.57 3.46
C ALA A 180 -18.06 10.38 4.46
N GLY A 181 -17.19 9.41 4.25
CA GLY A 181 -16.05 9.14 5.13
C GLY A 181 -15.50 7.72 5.02
N PHE A 182 -14.66 7.37 5.97
CA PHE A 182 -14.09 6.02 6.10
C PHE A 182 -13.82 5.69 7.56
N GLN A 183 -13.75 4.40 7.86
CA GLN A 183 -13.37 3.84 9.16
C GLN A 183 -12.15 2.96 8.96
N LEU A 184 -11.05 3.27 9.64
CA LEU A 184 -9.82 2.46 9.57
C LEU A 184 -9.97 1.16 10.36
N LEU A 185 -9.40 0.09 9.83
CA LEU A 185 -9.11 -1.14 10.57
C LEU A 185 -7.63 -1.52 10.33
N ASP A 186 -6.68 -1.02 11.17
CA ASP A 186 -7.02 -0.28 12.34
C ASP A 186 -6.05 0.90 12.55
N LEU A 187 -6.37 1.81 13.44
CA LEU A 187 -5.43 2.83 13.88
C LEU A 187 -4.30 2.22 14.73
N GLN A 188 -4.62 1.17 15.49
CA GLN A 188 -3.70 0.43 16.37
C GLN A 188 -3.71 -1.06 16.07
N ASP A 189 -2.65 -1.76 16.47
CA ASP A 189 -2.63 -3.22 16.43
C ASP A 189 -3.68 -3.82 17.34
N TYR A 190 -4.33 -4.89 16.87
CA TYR A 190 -5.36 -5.58 17.62
C TYR A 190 -4.83 -6.88 18.23
N PRO A 191 -4.48 -6.91 19.53
CA PRO A 191 -3.87 -8.09 20.16
C PRO A 191 -4.85 -9.27 20.29
N GLY A 192 -6.15 -9.05 20.15
CA GLY A 192 -7.18 -10.12 20.13
C GLY A 192 -7.10 -11.01 18.88
N GLN A 193 -6.49 -10.52 17.81
CA GLN A 193 -6.17 -11.26 16.59
C GLN A 193 -4.66 -11.16 16.37
N GLY A 194 -3.89 -12.14 16.79
CA GLY A 194 -2.45 -12.06 16.94
C GLY A 194 -1.63 -11.73 15.69
N THR A 195 -2.22 -11.84 14.50
CA THR A 195 -1.62 -11.45 13.21
C THR A 195 -2.09 -10.08 12.71
N ALA A 196 -3.06 -9.44 13.39
CA ALA A 196 -3.57 -8.13 13.00
C ALA A 196 -2.61 -7.00 13.43
N LEU A 197 -1.40 -7.03 12.87
CA LEU A 197 -0.36 -6.01 13.03
C LEU A 197 -0.52 -4.94 11.94
N VAL A 198 -1.68 -4.30 11.95
CA VAL A 198 -2.15 -3.40 10.89
C VAL A 198 -2.21 -1.94 11.34
N GLY A 199 -1.96 -1.65 12.61
CA GLY A 199 -2.02 -0.31 13.16
C GLY A 199 -0.81 0.55 12.81
N ILE A 200 -1.03 1.85 12.70
CA ILE A 200 0.03 2.87 12.72
C ILE A 200 0.58 3.04 14.14
N LEU A 201 -0.28 2.80 15.13
CA LEU A 201 0.06 2.70 16.53
C LEU A 201 0.19 1.23 16.94
N ASP A 202 0.95 0.96 17.98
CA ASP A 202 1.03 -0.39 18.56
C ASP A 202 -0.20 -0.70 19.45
N ALA A 203 -0.26 -1.89 20.01
CA ALA A 203 -1.37 -2.33 20.86
C ALA A 203 -1.57 -1.48 22.14
N PHE A 204 -0.62 -0.62 22.48
CA PHE A 204 -0.65 0.30 23.63
C PHE A 204 -0.95 1.75 23.21
N MET A 205 -1.34 2.00 21.96
CA MET A 205 -1.56 3.32 21.38
C MET A 205 -0.27 4.17 21.27
N ASP A 206 0.89 3.58 21.37
CA ASP A 206 2.15 4.28 21.15
C ASP A 206 2.51 4.29 19.65
N ASN A 207 3.11 5.41 19.21
CA ASN A 207 3.56 5.54 17.83
C ASN A 207 4.68 4.53 17.52
N LYS A 208 4.51 3.73 16.48
CA LYS A 208 5.50 2.77 15.98
C LYS A 208 6.73 3.44 15.33
N GLY A 209 6.74 4.76 15.14
CA GLY A 209 7.82 5.49 14.47
C GLY A 209 7.86 5.30 12.94
N LEU A 210 6.80 4.76 12.35
CA LEU A 210 6.70 4.49 10.91
C LEU A 210 6.30 5.73 10.12
N ILE A 211 5.50 6.60 10.71
CA ILE A 211 5.03 7.85 10.14
C ILE A 211 4.89 8.88 11.25
N THR A 212 5.18 10.14 10.97
CA THR A 212 4.95 11.24 11.91
C THR A 212 3.50 11.71 11.88
N ALA A 213 3.03 12.34 12.95
CA ALA A 213 1.70 12.96 12.98
C ALA A 213 1.54 14.03 11.89
N LYS A 214 2.61 14.73 11.52
CA LYS A 214 2.62 15.71 10.44
C LYS A 214 2.39 15.06 9.08
N GLU A 215 3.11 13.98 8.77
CA GLU A 215 2.93 13.21 7.53
C GLU A 215 1.56 12.54 7.46
N TRP A 216 1.02 12.05 8.60
CA TRP A 216 -0.32 11.48 8.65
C TRP A 216 -1.40 12.51 8.29
N LYS A 217 -1.26 13.74 8.76
CA LYS A 217 -2.18 14.84 8.45
C LYS A 217 -2.21 15.24 6.98
N GLU A 218 -1.19 14.92 6.20
CA GLU A 218 -1.22 15.18 4.75
C GLU A 218 -2.38 14.49 4.04
N SER A 219 -2.81 13.33 4.56
CA SER A 219 -3.89 12.51 3.98
C SER A 219 -5.06 12.27 4.93
N CYS A 220 -5.04 12.83 6.15
CA CYS A 220 -6.13 12.70 7.13
C CYS A 220 -6.17 13.92 8.04
N ASP A 221 -6.79 15.01 7.56
CA ASP A 221 -6.98 16.26 8.29
C ASP A 221 -8.29 16.94 7.83
N ASP A 222 -8.65 18.06 8.45
CA ASP A 222 -9.81 18.88 8.09
C ASP A 222 -9.75 19.43 6.66
N VAL A 223 -8.54 19.64 6.14
CA VAL A 223 -8.29 20.01 4.74
C VAL A 223 -7.26 19.07 4.15
N VAL A 224 -7.62 18.39 3.06
CA VAL A 224 -6.71 17.49 2.35
C VAL A 224 -6.45 17.99 0.93
N LEU A 225 -5.17 18.16 0.60
CA LEU A 225 -4.71 18.62 -0.71
C LEU A 225 -4.35 17.42 -1.58
N LEU A 226 -4.98 17.28 -2.74
CA LEU A 226 -4.92 16.09 -3.57
C LEU A 226 -4.37 16.44 -4.95
N ALA A 227 -3.19 15.92 -5.31
CA ALA A 227 -2.73 15.92 -6.70
C ALA A 227 -3.25 14.65 -7.39
N LEU A 228 -3.99 14.82 -8.47
CA LEU A 228 -4.52 13.74 -9.30
C LEU A 228 -3.55 13.47 -10.43
N LEU A 229 -2.69 12.47 -10.27
CA LEU A 229 -1.63 12.09 -11.20
C LEU A 229 -1.92 10.72 -11.81
N PRO A 230 -1.89 10.56 -13.14
CA PRO A 230 -2.16 9.28 -13.80
C PRO A 230 -1.04 8.24 -13.58
N LYS A 231 0.14 8.69 -13.14
CA LYS A 231 1.31 7.84 -12.83
C LYS A 231 2.30 8.58 -11.94
N PHE A 232 3.29 7.88 -11.42
CA PHE A 232 4.37 8.45 -10.61
C PHE A 232 5.76 8.37 -11.29
N CYS A 233 5.89 7.56 -12.36
CA CYS A 233 7.12 7.45 -13.14
C CYS A 233 6.95 8.15 -14.49
N TYR A 234 7.92 8.98 -14.85
CA TYR A 234 7.92 9.78 -16.08
C TYR A 234 9.26 9.67 -16.80
N SER A 235 9.27 9.94 -18.10
CA SER A 235 10.51 10.17 -18.87
C SER A 235 10.84 11.66 -18.90
N GLY A 236 12.13 11.99 -18.99
CA GLY A 236 12.55 13.36 -19.32
C GLY A 236 11.89 13.82 -20.62
N ASN A 237 11.70 15.12 -20.79
CA ASN A 237 10.94 15.74 -21.89
C ASN A 237 9.44 15.41 -21.94
N GLU A 238 8.93 14.57 -21.04
CA GLU A 238 7.51 14.31 -20.93
C GLU A 238 6.79 15.45 -20.24
N ALA A 239 5.49 15.61 -20.46
CA ALA A 239 4.65 16.52 -19.69
C ALA A 239 3.99 15.77 -18.52
N LEU A 240 4.25 16.24 -17.29
CA LEU A 240 3.47 15.85 -16.13
C LEU A 240 2.10 16.52 -16.22
N LYS A 241 1.06 15.73 -16.48
CA LYS A 241 -0.32 16.19 -16.59
C LYS A 241 -1.16 15.63 -15.44
N GLY A 242 -2.03 16.48 -14.89
CA GLY A 242 -2.92 16.11 -13.80
C GLY A 242 -3.81 17.26 -13.41
N SER A 243 -4.44 17.16 -12.25
CA SER A 243 -5.20 18.26 -11.64
C SER A 243 -5.01 18.27 -10.12
N ILE A 244 -5.45 19.34 -9.48
CA ILE A 244 -5.42 19.49 -8.03
C ILE A 244 -6.85 19.61 -7.54
N LYS A 245 -7.21 18.81 -6.55
CA LYS A 245 -8.43 18.94 -5.75
C LYS A 245 -8.09 19.30 -4.31
N VAL A 246 -9.04 19.94 -3.64
CA VAL A 246 -8.98 20.23 -2.21
C VAL A 246 -10.29 19.79 -1.57
N ALA A 247 -10.20 18.93 -0.58
CA ALA A 247 -11.31 18.57 0.30
C ALA A 247 -11.28 19.51 1.51
N ASN A 248 -12.39 20.22 1.78
CA ASN A 248 -12.52 21.14 2.91
C ASN A 248 -13.64 20.70 3.86
N TYR A 249 -13.27 20.12 4.97
CA TYR A 249 -14.19 19.72 6.05
C TYR A 249 -14.11 20.66 7.28
N THR A 250 -13.42 21.80 7.17
CA THR A 250 -13.43 22.82 8.21
C THR A 250 -14.83 23.45 8.35
N PRO A 251 -15.18 24.05 9.48
CA PRO A 251 -16.49 24.70 9.68
C PRO A 251 -16.65 25.97 8.85
N THR A 252 -15.70 26.35 8.00
CA THR A 252 -15.70 27.62 7.28
C THR A 252 -15.30 27.46 5.81
N THR A 253 -15.70 28.42 4.97
CA THR A 253 -15.22 28.52 3.59
C THR A 253 -13.75 28.95 3.58
N LEU A 254 -12.92 28.21 2.84
CA LEU A 254 -11.54 28.64 2.52
C LEU A 254 -11.58 29.72 1.44
N LYS A 255 -11.40 30.97 1.83
CA LYS A 255 -11.39 32.14 0.92
C LYS A 255 -10.24 33.10 1.25
N GLY A 256 -9.74 33.79 0.23
CA GLY A 256 -8.68 34.79 0.39
C GLY A 256 -7.32 34.14 0.74
N LYS A 257 -7.17 32.85 0.49
CA LYS A 257 -5.93 32.08 0.60
C LYS A 257 -5.49 31.59 -0.78
N HIS A 258 -4.25 31.16 -0.88
CA HIS A 258 -3.69 30.58 -2.09
C HIS A 258 -3.17 29.19 -1.81
N LEU A 259 -3.36 28.29 -2.78
CA LEU A 259 -2.65 27.01 -2.85
C LEU A 259 -1.42 27.22 -3.74
N THR A 260 -0.28 26.95 -3.18
CA THR A 260 0.99 26.88 -3.95
C THR A 260 1.34 25.44 -4.23
N TRP A 261 1.64 25.13 -5.49
CA TRP A 261 2.32 23.89 -5.80
C TRP A 261 3.73 24.17 -6.31
N THR A 262 4.65 23.30 -5.92
CA THR A 262 6.07 23.39 -6.28
C THR A 262 6.59 22.01 -6.64
N LEU A 263 7.21 21.90 -7.82
CA LEU A 263 7.97 20.70 -8.21
C LEU A 263 9.46 20.98 -7.99
N THR A 264 10.10 20.16 -7.15
CA THR A 264 11.55 20.23 -6.89
C THR A 264 12.24 18.94 -7.31
N ASN A 265 13.51 19.04 -7.67
CA ASN A 265 14.37 17.87 -7.87
C ASN A 265 15.00 17.36 -6.56
N SER A 266 15.88 16.36 -6.65
CA SER A 266 16.55 15.74 -5.50
C SER A 266 17.53 16.70 -4.76
N GLN A 267 17.91 17.82 -5.36
CA GLN A 267 18.72 18.87 -4.76
C GLN A 267 17.88 20.06 -4.25
N ASP A 268 16.55 19.89 -4.11
CA ASP A 268 15.58 20.93 -3.73
C ASP A 268 15.54 22.15 -4.67
N GLN A 269 16.05 22.00 -5.89
CA GLN A 269 15.95 23.06 -6.91
C GLN A 269 14.52 23.09 -7.45
N VAL A 270 13.93 24.30 -7.51
CA VAL A 270 12.57 24.48 -8.06
C VAL A 270 12.61 24.34 -9.58
N ILE A 271 11.91 23.36 -10.10
CA ILE A 271 11.74 23.10 -11.54
C ILE A 271 10.54 23.89 -12.08
N ALA A 272 9.44 23.88 -11.32
CA ALA A 272 8.23 24.61 -11.66
C ALA A 272 7.43 24.92 -10.40
N GLN A 273 6.68 26.00 -10.42
CA GLN A 273 5.75 26.38 -9.35
C GLN A 273 4.60 27.22 -9.88
N ASN A 274 3.49 27.21 -9.16
CA ASN A 274 2.38 28.11 -9.44
C ASN A 274 1.59 28.37 -8.14
N ASN A 275 0.76 29.42 -8.18
CA ASN A 275 -0.06 29.86 -7.06
C ASN A 275 -1.50 30.03 -7.56
N ILE A 276 -2.47 29.41 -6.86
CA ILE A 276 -3.89 29.34 -7.25
C ILE A 276 -4.74 29.93 -6.15
N PRO A 277 -5.54 30.98 -6.40
CA PRO A 277 -6.45 31.53 -5.40
C PRO A 277 -7.54 30.50 -5.04
N LEU A 278 -7.86 30.41 -3.75
CA LEU A 278 -8.84 29.47 -3.24
C LEU A 278 -10.16 30.15 -2.87
N GLN A 279 -11.26 29.49 -3.27
CA GLN A 279 -12.60 29.75 -2.76
C GLN A 279 -13.35 28.42 -2.70
N ILE A 280 -13.30 27.73 -1.55
CA ILE A 280 -13.82 26.39 -1.37
C ILE A 280 -14.77 26.37 -0.18
N ASN A 281 -16.02 26.03 -0.44
CA ASN A 281 -17.04 25.96 0.59
C ASN A 281 -16.78 24.83 1.60
N GLN A 282 -17.32 24.96 2.78
CA GLN A 282 -17.37 23.88 3.77
C GLN A 282 -18.01 22.62 3.18
N GLY A 283 -17.50 21.45 3.55
CA GLY A 283 -18.05 20.14 3.20
C GLY A 283 -17.95 19.81 1.70
N THR A 284 -17.03 20.47 0.96
CA THR A 284 -16.89 20.24 -0.49
C THR A 284 -15.52 19.70 -0.87
N LEU A 285 -15.53 18.86 -1.91
CA LEU A 285 -14.36 18.48 -2.69
C LEU A 285 -14.36 19.34 -3.97
N ALA A 286 -13.41 20.26 -4.09
CA ALA A 286 -13.32 21.18 -5.22
C ALA A 286 -12.09 20.93 -6.09
N GLU A 287 -12.24 20.93 -7.40
CA GLU A 287 -11.13 21.03 -8.34
C GLU A 287 -10.66 22.49 -8.39
N VAL A 288 -9.35 22.70 -8.14
CA VAL A 288 -8.81 24.08 -8.03
C VAL A 288 -7.92 24.46 -9.21
N GLY A 289 -7.44 23.51 -9.97
CA GLY A 289 -6.70 23.82 -11.20
C GLY A 289 -5.95 22.62 -11.81
N PRO A 290 -5.53 22.76 -13.07
CA PRO A 290 -4.76 21.75 -13.76
C PRO A 290 -3.28 21.78 -13.34
N LEU A 291 -2.63 20.63 -13.44
CA LEU A 291 -1.18 20.48 -13.50
C LEU A 291 -0.79 20.19 -14.96
N ASN A 292 0.10 21.00 -15.51
CA ASN A 292 0.69 20.77 -16.82
C ASN A 292 2.12 21.30 -16.81
N ILE A 293 3.07 20.42 -16.47
CA ILE A 293 4.45 20.78 -16.21
C ILE A 293 5.33 20.08 -17.24
N ALA A 294 6.05 20.81 -18.05
CA ALA A 294 7.07 20.26 -18.93
C ALA A 294 8.26 19.81 -18.07
N LEU A 295 8.55 18.53 -18.09
CA LEU A 295 9.71 17.99 -17.38
C LEU A 295 10.98 18.26 -18.19
N PRO A 296 12.11 18.58 -17.53
CA PRO A 296 13.37 18.80 -18.22
C PRO A 296 13.92 17.50 -18.79
N ALA A 297 14.76 17.62 -19.81
CA ALA A 297 15.65 16.53 -20.22
C ALA A 297 16.65 16.25 -19.09
N ILE A 298 16.76 14.99 -18.71
CA ILE A 298 17.73 14.54 -17.70
C ILE A 298 18.62 13.45 -18.27
N GLN A 299 19.84 13.34 -17.76
CA GLN A 299 20.82 12.33 -18.18
C GLN A 299 20.84 11.12 -17.22
N GLU A 300 20.50 11.32 -15.97
CA GLU A 300 20.46 10.31 -14.91
C GLU A 300 19.07 10.27 -14.29
N ALA A 301 18.64 9.09 -13.83
CA ALA A 301 17.38 8.94 -13.14
C ALA A 301 17.39 9.72 -11.82
N GLU A 302 16.30 10.42 -11.53
CA GLU A 302 16.22 11.32 -10.38
C GLU A 302 14.83 11.29 -9.74
N THR A 303 14.79 11.47 -8.42
CA THR A 303 13.52 11.62 -7.69
C THR A 303 13.14 13.09 -7.59
N TYR A 304 11.93 13.42 -8.01
CA TYR A 304 11.34 14.74 -7.85
C TYR A 304 10.26 14.69 -6.78
N THR A 305 9.94 15.84 -6.21
CA THR A 305 8.84 15.97 -5.24
C THR A 305 7.88 17.07 -5.69
N LEU A 306 6.61 16.71 -5.89
CA LEU A 306 5.53 17.67 -6.07
C LEU A 306 4.94 17.99 -4.69
N ARG A 307 5.07 19.23 -4.23
CA ARG A 307 4.55 19.72 -2.95
C ARG A 307 3.34 20.60 -3.19
N LEU A 308 2.30 20.43 -2.36
CA LEU A 308 1.13 21.30 -2.30
C LEU A 308 1.06 21.92 -0.91
N ALA A 309 0.74 23.20 -0.80
CA ALA A 309 0.58 23.88 0.48
C ALA A 309 -0.44 25.02 0.38
N ILE A 310 -1.20 25.28 1.44
CA ILE A 310 -2.05 26.48 1.56
C ILE A 310 -1.31 27.53 2.39
N GLU A 311 -1.08 28.69 1.79
CA GLU A 311 -0.34 29.79 2.39
C GLU A 311 -0.91 30.22 3.76
N GLY A 312 0.00 30.36 4.74
CA GLY A 312 -0.35 30.77 6.10
C GLY A 312 -1.15 29.73 6.89
N THR A 313 -1.01 28.45 6.55
CA THR A 313 -1.61 27.30 7.28
C THR A 313 -0.60 26.16 7.39
N ASP A 314 -0.95 25.13 8.17
CA ASP A 314 -0.19 23.87 8.24
C ASP A 314 -0.65 22.83 7.21
N TYR A 315 -1.68 23.13 6.39
CA TYR A 315 -2.19 22.22 5.37
C TYR A 315 -1.23 22.09 4.21
N HIS A 316 -0.68 20.91 4.01
CA HIS A 316 0.23 20.59 2.94
C HIS A 316 0.10 19.11 2.55
N ASN A 317 0.62 18.76 1.40
CA ASN A 317 0.76 17.38 0.93
C ASN A 317 1.96 17.28 -0.02
N HIS A 318 2.49 16.09 -0.24
CA HIS A 318 3.56 15.87 -1.21
C HIS A 318 3.45 14.52 -1.91
N TYR A 319 3.98 14.47 -3.14
CA TYR A 319 3.99 13.27 -3.99
C TYR A 319 5.39 13.05 -4.55
N PRO A 320 6.04 11.91 -4.26
CA PRO A 320 7.29 11.54 -4.90
C PRO A 320 7.05 11.13 -6.34
N LEU A 321 7.96 11.53 -7.22
CA LEU A 321 7.94 11.21 -8.65
C LEU A 321 9.32 10.72 -9.06
N TRP A 322 9.37 9.73 -9.94
CA TRP A 322 10.63 9.23 -10.50
C TRP A 322 10.72 9.62 -11.95
N ILE A 323 11.76 10.38 -12.30
CA ILE A 323 12.01 10.84 -13.65
C ILE A 323 13.21 10.07 -14.19
N TYR A 324 13.04 9.46 -15.35
CA TYR A 324 14.06 8.67 -16.03
C TYR A 324 14.52 9.35 -17.30
N PRO A 325 15.77 9.17 -17.75
CA PRO A 325 16.20 9.64 -19.05
C PRO A 325 15.28 9.11 -20.16
N GLU A 326 15.07 9.91 -21.19
CA GLU A 326 14.43 9.43 -22.41
C GLU A 326 15.22 8.26 -22.98
N HIS A 327 14.50 7.23 -23.47
CA HIS A 327 15.10 5.93 -23.83
C HIS A 327 16.45 6.01 -24.53
N ASN A 328 17.45 5.60 -23.82
CA ASN A 328 18.73 5.25 -24.41
C ASN A 328 18.73 3.74 -24.69
N ASN A 329 19.15 3.34 -25.87
CA ASN A 329 19.44 1.94 -26.18
C ASN A 329 20.53 1.44 -25.21
N VAL A 330 20.12 0.91 -24.07
CA VAL A 330 21.06 0.31 -23.10
C VAL A 330 21.69 -0.91 -23.75
N GLN A 331 22.97 -0.79 -24.10
CA GLN A 331 23.74 -1.91 -24.61
C GLN A 331 24.19 -2.76 -23.41
N ILE A 332 23.85 -4.05 -23.43
CA ILE A 332 24.40 -4.98 -22.45
C ILE A 332 25.91 -5.07 -22.68
N PRO A 333 26.73 -4.85 -21.63
CA PRO A 333 28.18 -4.98 -21.76
C PRO A 333 28.57 -6.35 -22.32
N THR A 334 29.52 -6.38 -23.24
CA THR A 334 29.91 -7.62 -23.96
C THR A 334 30.55 -8.68 -23.05
N ASP A 335 30.99 -8.31 -21.85
CA ASP A 335 31.56 -9.19 -20.86
C ASP A 335 30.51 -9.84 -19.93
N ILE A 336 29.21 -9.53 -20.13
CA ILE A 336 28.10 -10.12 -19.39
C ILE A 336 27.38 -11.15 -20.25
N ASN A 337 27.32 -12.39 -19.76
CA ASN A 337 26.58 -13.49 -20.37
C ASN A 337 25.17 -13.56 -19.82
N VAL A 338 24.17 -13.20 -20.62
CA VAL A 338 22.75 -13.26 -20.23
C VAL A 338 22.21 -14.65 -20.53
N ILE A 339 21.62 -15.31 -19.52
CA ILE A 339 21.01 -16.64 -19.66
C ILE A 339 19.57 -16.64 -19.11
N LYS A 340 18.72 -17.48 -19.70
CA LYS A 340 17.36 -17.76 -19.21
C LYS A 340 17.20 -19.15 -18.64
N LYS A 341 18.10 -20.06 -19.03
CA LYS A 341 18.09 -21.46 -18.58
C LYS A 341 19.41 -21.78 -17.89
N TRP A 342 19.31 -22.48 -16.76
CA TRP A 342 20.47 -23.02 -16.07
C TRP A 342 20.83 -24.38 -16.69
N ASP A 343 22.05 -24.49 -17.22
CA ASP A 343 22.54 -25.70 -17.85
C ASP A 343 24.08 -25.82 -17.70
N LYS A 344 24.65 -26.85 -18.30
CA LYS A 344 26.10 -27.12 -18.28
C LYS A 344 26.94 -25.97 -18.87
N GLN A 345 26.38 -25.20 -19.79
CA GLN A 345 27.06 -24.06 -20.38
C GLN A 345 27.15 -22.91 -19.34
N ALA A 346 26.10 -22.67 -18.59
CA ALA A 346 26.09 -21.67 -17.50
C ALA A 346 27.15 -22.02 -16.43
N GLU A 347 27.23 -23.31 -16.04
CA GLU A 347 28.24 -23.79 -15.09
C GLU A 347 29.66 -23.58 -15.62
N ASN A 348 29.90 -23.90 -16.89
CA ASN A 348 31.20 -23.74 -17.54
C ASN A 348 31.60 -22.26 -17.64
N LEU A 349 30.66 -21.34 -17.96
CA LEU A 349 30.94 -19.92 -17.97
C LEU A 349 31.45 -19.44 -16.61
N LEU A 350 30.74 -19.79 -15.53
CA LEU A 350 31.13 -19.41 -14.17
C LEU A 350 32.47 -20.04 -13.76
N ALA A 351 32.69 -21.33 -14.08
CA ALA A 351 33.93 -22.02 -13.80
C ALA A 351 35.15 -21.37 -14.51
N ASN A 352 34.92 -20.70 -15.64
CA ASN A 352 35.93 -19.95 -16.39
C ASN A 352 36.03 -18.47 -16.02
N GLY A 353 35.37 -18.03 -14.93
CA GLY A 353 35.46 -16.66 -14.42
C GLY A 353 34.55 -15.65 -15.10
N ALA A 354 33.57 -16.10 -15.89
CA ALA A 354 32.65 -15.20 -16.57
C ALA A 354 31.67 -14.51 -15.60
N LYS A 355 31.16 -13.34 -16.02
CA LYS A 355 30.01 -12.68 -15.40
C LYS A 355 28.74 -13.20 -16.07
N VAL A 356 27.82 -13.73 -15.28
CA VAL A 356 26.55 -14.30 -15.74
C VAL A 356 25.39 -13.53 -15.12
N LEU A 357 24.47 -13.07 -15.96
CA LEU A 357 23.18 -12.53 -15.57
C LEU A 357 22.10 -13.56 -15.90
N TRP A 358 21.44 -14.08 -14.87
CA TRP A 358 20.43 -15.12 -15.02
C TRP A 358 19.03 -14.61 -14.70
N PHE A 359 18.11 -14.84 -15.65
CA PHE A 359 16.68 -14.64 -15.49
C PHE A 359 15.99 -16.01 -15.40
N PRO A 360 15.73 -16.56 -14.18
CA PRO A 360 15.07 -17.83 -14.00
C PRO A 360 13.68 -17.85 -14.63
N ASP A 361 13.34 -18.91 -15.38
CA ASP A 361 11.97 -19.11 -15.86
C ASP A 361 11.04 -19.50 -14.71
N ALA A 362 10.03 -18.67 -14.45
CA ALA A 362 9.10 -18.83 -13.35
C ALA A 362 8.36 -20.19 -13.36
N LYS A 363 8.02 -20.73 -14.54
CA LYS A 363 7.33 -22.01 -14.66
C LYS A 363 8.24 -23.18 -14.24
N THR A 364 9.51 -23.12 -14.65
CA THR A 364 10.50 -24.14 -14.30
C THR A 364 10.80 -24.16 -12.80
N TYR A 365 10.84 -23.00 -12.15
CA TYR A 365 11.25 -22.85 -10.74
C TYR A 365 10.07 -22.59 -9.80
N LYS A 366 8.83 -22.86 -10.22
CA LYS A 366 7.61 -22.61 -9.45
C LYS A 366 7.64 -23.14 -8.01
N ASN A 367 8.25 -24.30 -7.78
CA ASN A 367 8.27 -24.95 -6.46
C ASN A 367 9.31 -24.35 -5.48
N VAL A 368 10.17 -23.46 -5.95
CA VAL A 368 11.22 -22.80 -5.16
C VAL A 368 11.12 -21.29 -5.24
N THR A 369 9.95 -20.77 -5.59
CA THR A 369 9.66 -19.35 -5.70
C THR A 369 8.35 -19.00 -5.01
N VAL A 370 8.18 -17.72 -4.73
CA VAL A 370 6.92 -17.10 -4.30
C VAL A 370 6.55 -16.04 -5.33
N GLU A 371 5.28 -15.89 -5.67
CA GLU A 371 4.83 -14.84 -6.60
C GLU A 371 4.95 -13.44 -5.98
N GLY A 372 5.03 -12.41 -6.82
CA GLY A 372 5.12 -11.03 -6.37
C GLY A 372 3.77 -10.48 -5.88
N LEU A 373 3.78 -9.84 -4.73
CA LEU A 373 2.64 -9.10 -4.16
C LEU A 373 3.05 -7.65 -3.95
N PHE A 374 2.33 -6.71 -4.55
CA PHE A 374 2.72 -5.30 -4.50
C PHE A 374 2.32 -4.62 -3.18
N GLN A 375 1.08 -4.78 -2.73
CA GLN A 375 0.67 -4.36 -1.39
C GLN A 375 1.28 -5.27 -0.33
N THR A 376 1.23 -4.90 0.94
CA THR A 376 1.49 -5.85 2.01
C THR A 376 0.32 -6.83 2.12
N ASP A 377 0.58 -8.05 2.60
CA ASP A 377 -0.47 -9.06 2.74
C ASP A 377 -1.58 -8.58 3.69
N TYR A 378 -2.75 -9.18 3.50
CA TYR A 378 -3.91 -8.91 4.33
C TYR A 378 -3.72 -9.52 5.72
N TRP A 379 -4.24 -8.93 6.75
CA TRP A 379 -3.91 -9.11 8.17
C TRP A 379 -3.78 -10.54 8.71
N ASN A 380 -4.23 -11.58 8.01
CA ASN A 380 -4.14 -12.98 8.45
C ASN A 380 -3.94 -13.94 7.27
N TYR A 381 -2.69 -14.09 6.84
CA TYR A 381 -2.33 -14.98 5.75
C TYR A 381 -2.92 -16.39 5.89
N ARG A 382 -2.77 -17.01 7.07
CA ARG A 382 -3.19 -18.40 7.27
C ARG A 382 -4.69 -18.60 7.12
N MET A 383 -5.49 -17.71 7.70
CA MET A 383 -6.94 -17.75 7.61
C MET A 383 -7.41 -17.57 6.17
N PHE A 384 -6.95 -16.50 5.51
CA PHE A 384 -7.36 -16.19 4.14
C PHE A 384 -6.86 -17.21 3.13
N LYS A 385 -5.67 -17.80 3.33
CA LYS A 385 -5.23 -18.96 2.57
C LYS A 385 -6.23 -20.10 2.65
N SER A 386 -6.65 -20.48 3.86
CA SER A 386 -7.63 -21.55 4.06
C SER A 386 -8.98 -21.24 3.40
N ILE A 387 -9.44 -20.00 3.47
CA ILE A 387 -10.66 -19.55 2.79
C ILE A 387 -10.50 -19.63 1.27
N CYS A 388 -9.40 -19.10 0.70
CA CYS A 388 -9.13 -19.18 -0.74
C CYS A 388 -9.10 -20.63 -1.23
N GLU A 389 -8.42 -21.53 -0.51
CA GLU A 389 -8.38 -22.96 -0.84
C GLU A 389 -9.78 -23.59 -0.82
N TRP A 390 -10.61 -23.26 0.17
CA TRP A 390 -11.98 -23.75 0.28
C TRP A 390 -12.88 -23.24 -0.84
N VAL A 391 -12.80 -21.94 -1.19
CA VAL A 391 -13.60 -21.34 -2.29
C VAL A 391 -12.96 -21.50 -3.66
N LYS A 392 -11.79 -22.19 -3.76
CA LYS A 392 -11.04 -22.44 -5.01
C LYS A 392 -10.60 -21.16 -5.73
N LYS A 393 -10.20 -20.16 -4.99
CA LYS A 393 -9.60 -18.93 -5.50
C LYS A 393 -8.08 -18.97 -5.38
N PRO A 394 -7.34 -18.12 -6.11
CA PRO A 394 -5.90 -17.95 -5.93
C PRO A 394 -5.58 -17.57 -4.48
N VAL A 395 -4.48 -18.12 -3.96
CA VAL A 395 -3.98 -17.77 -2.63
C VAL A 395 -3.03 -16.58 -2.75
N SER A 396 -3.12 -15.62 -1.84
CA SER A 396 -2.16 -14.51 -1.77
C SER A 396 -0.72 -15.02 -1.72
N PRO A 397 0.24 -14.37 -2.41
CA PRO A 397 1.66 -14.61 -2.23
C PRO A 397 2.14 -14.41 -0.78
N GLY A 398 1.44 -13.63 0.02
CA GLY A 398 1.64 -13.52 1.45
C GLY A 398 2.90 -12.78 1.87
N THR A 399 3.35 -11.78 1.12
CA THR A 399 4.57 -11.01 1.40
C THR A 399 4.26 -9.61 1.92
N LEU A 400 5.24 -8.95 2.54
CA LEU A 400 5.06 -7.68 3.25
C LEU A 400 5.89 -6.53 2.65
N GLY A 401 6.32 -6.68 1.40
CA GLY A 401 7.11 -5.68 0.69
C GLY A 401 8.60 -6.02 0.60
N LEU A 402 9.40 -5.04 0.23
CA LEU A 402 10.83 -5.17 -0.07
C LEU A 402 11.71 -4.57 1.02
N LEU A 403 12.89 -5.15 1.18
CA LEU A 403 14.02 -4.60 1.94
C LEU A 403 15.24 -4.56 1.04
N MET A 404 15.91 -3.41 0.94
CA MET A 404 17.12 -3.24 0.15
C MET A 404 18.03 -2.14 0.71
N ASN A 405 19.29 -2.15 0.29
CA ASN A 405 20.21 -1.04 0.58
C ASN A 405 20.22 -0.08 -0.63
N PRO A 406 19.66 1.12 -0.54
CA PRO A 406 19.62 2.09 -1.64
C PRO A 406 21.00 2.48 -2.18
N SER A 407 22.06 2.36 -1.37
CA SER A 407 23.43 2.69 -1.76
C SER A 407 24.13 1.57 -2.55
N HIS A 408 23.45 0.42 -2.80
CA HIS A 408 24.04 -0.66 -3.57
C HIS A 408 24.24 -0.22 -5.04
N PRO A 409 25.41 -0.51 -5.67
CA PRO A 409 25.72 -0.06 -7.03
C PRO A 409 24.70 -0.44 -8.10
N VAL A 410 23.92 -1.51 -7.91
CA VAL A 410 22.84 -1.90 -8.84
C VAL A 410 21.78 -0.82 -9.00
N PHE A 411 21.63 0.06 -8.01
CA PHE A 411 20.67 1.16 -8.01
C PHE A 411 21.23 2.50 -8.51
N ALA A 412 22.45 2.53 -9.05
CA ALA A 412 23.07 3.77 -9.51
C ALA A 412 22.21 4.59 -10.49
N HIS A 413 21.41 3.90 -11.31
CA HIS A 413 20.47 4.50 -12.28
C HIS A 413 19.00 4.22 -11.95
N PHE A 414 18.72 3.81 -10.71
CA PHE A 414 17.39 3.50 -10.21
C PHE A 414 17.26 4.00 -8.76
N PRO A 415 17.07 5.33 -8.57
CA PRO A 415 16.97 5.90 -7.24
C PRO A 415 15.79 5.28 -6.48
N THR A 416 16.06 4.68 -5.34
CA THR A 416 15.04 3.96 -4.56
C THR A 416 15.20 4.17 -3.06
N ASP A 417 14.16 3.84 -2.29
CA ASP A 417 14.17 3.80 -0.84
C ASP A 417 14.69 2.44 -0.34
N PHE A 418 14.89 2.31 0.97
CA PHE A 418 15.25 1.01 1.57
C PHE A 418 14.05 0.02 1.64
N HIS A 419 12.87 0.47 1.25
CA HIS A 419 11.61 -0.26 1.27
C HIS A 419 10.88 -0.12 -0.09
N THR A 420 9.73 -0.79 -0.23
CA THR A 420 8.87 -0.65 -1.41
C THR A 420 8.38 0.78 -1.58
N ASN A 421 8.33 1.24 -2.84
CA ASN A 421 7.65 2.46 -3.24
C ASN A 421 6.91 2.23 -4.57
N TRP A 422 6.23 3.24 -5.09
CA TRP A 422 5.33 3.12 -6.25
C TRP A 422 6.01 2.68 -7.55
N GLN A 423 7.29 3.01 -7.77
CA GLN A 423 8.01 2.64 -8.99
C GLN A 423 8.24 1.13 -9.12
N TRP A 424 8.21 0.37 -8.00
CA TRP A 424 8.45 -1.07 -7.99
C TRP A 424 7.28 -1.92 -8.51
N PHE A 425 6.12 -1.32 -8.78
CA PHE A 425 4.90 -2.06 -9.14
C PHE A 425 5.11 -3.10 -10.24
N THR A 426 5.56 -2.68 -11.41
CA THR A 426 5.75 -3.58 -12.55
C THR A 426 6.77 -4.67 -12.27
N MET A 427 7.85 -4.33 -11.57
CA MET A 427 8.89 -5.29 -11.20
C MET A 427 8.36 -6.33 -10.22
N ILE A 428 7.64 -5.91 -9.17
CA ILE A 428 7.06 -6.84 -8.19
C ILE A 428 6.01 -7.72 -8.84
N LYS A 429 5.06 -7.17 -9.60
CA LYS A 429 3.96 -7.93 -10.23
C LYS A 429 4.45 -8.97 -11.24
N ASN A 430 5.64 -8.77 -11.80
CA ASN A 430 6.29 -9.71 -12.71
C ASN A 430 7.46 -10.45 -12.07
N SER A 431 7.54 -10.52 -10.74
CA SER A 431 8.62 -11.21 -10.04
C SER A 431 8.18 -12.58 -9.49
N HIS A 432 9.19 -13.45 -9.36
CA HIS A 432 9.08 -14.73 -8.68
C HIS A 432 10.29 -14.90 -7.73
N PRO A 433 10.31 -14.21 -6.58
CA PRO A 433 11.39 -14.28 -5.61
C PRO A 433 11.76 -15.71 -5.24
N LEU A 434 13.07 -16.02 -5.30
CA LEU A 434 13.59 -17.33 -4.97
C LEU A 434 13.61 -17.57 -3.47
N ILE A 435 13.25 -18.79 -3.05
CA ILE A 435 13.40 -19.27 -1.67
C ILE A 435 14.86 -19.63 -1.42
N LEU A 436 15.50 -18.92 -0.50
CA LEU A 436 16.94 -18.99 -0.21
C LEU A 436 17.23 -19.58 1.18
N ASP A 437 16.34 -20.36 1.75
CA ASP A 437 16.40 -20.88 3.12
C ASP A 437 17.62 -21.78 3.38
N GLN A 438 18.21 -22.35 2.31
CA GLN A 438 19.41 -23.20 2.40
C GLN A 438 20.72 -22.40 2.43
N LEU A 439 20.66 -21.08 2.24
CA LEU A 439 21.84 -20.22 2.28
C LEU A 439 22.20 -19.85 3.72
N PRO A 440 23.48 -19.51 3.98
CA PRO A 440 23.92 -19.11 5.31
C PRO A 440 23.07 -17.98 5.91
N ASP A 441 22.91 -17.98 7.23
CA ASP A 441 22.08 -17.02 7.97
C ASP A 441 22.47 -15.55 7.72
N ASN A 442 23.76 -15.29 7.48
CA ASN A 442 24.28 -13.96 7.20
C ASN A 442 24.17 -13.52 5.73
N TYR A 443 23.71 -14.39 4.84
CA TYR A 443 23.49 -14.00 3.44
C TYR A 443 22.31 -13.02 3.34
N ARG A 444 22.50 -11.97 2.55
CA ARG A 444 21.48 -10.93 2.28
C ARG A 444 21.35 -10.74 0.77
N PRO A 445 20.16 -10.95 0.20
CA PRO A 445 19.90 -10.55 -1.19
C PRO A 445 20.07 -9.02 -1.37
N ILE A 446 20.35 -8.59 -2.58
CA ILE A 446 20.36 -7.16 -2.93
C ILE A 446 18.96 -6.56 -2.76
N VAL A 447 17.93 -7.28 -3.26
CA VAL A 447 16.52 -7.00 -2.98
C VAL A 447 15.93 -8.23 -2.32
N GLN A 448 15.66 -8.09 -1.03
CA GLN A 448 14.99 -9.11 -0.23
C GLN A 448 13.50 -8.83 -0.18
N VAL A 449 12.67 -9.85 -0.40
CA VAL A 449 11.23 -9.76 -0.16
C VAL A 449 10.96 -10.21 1.28
N ILE A 450 10.23 -9.40 2.02
CA ILE A 450 9.84 -9.70 3.39
C ILE A 450 8.66 -10.65 3.36
N ASP A 451 8.85 -11.86 3.90
CA ASP A 451 7.80 -12.86 3.98
C ASP A 451 6.90 -12.64 5.20
N ASN A 452 5.70 -13.24 5.21
CA ASN A 452 4.82 -13.18 6.37
C ASN A 452 5.38 -13.96 7.57
N VAL A 453 4.88 -13.63 8.75
CA VAL A 453 5.31 -14.19 10.04
C VAL A 453 5.01 -15.69 10.22
N GLU A 454 4.14 -16.26 9.39
CA GLU A 454 3.76 -17.67 9.45
C GLU A 454 4.76 -18.57 8.72
N ARG A 455 5.35 -18.08 7.64
CA ARG A 455 6.20 -18.81 6.72
C ARG A 455 7.69 -18.47 6.89
N ASN A 456 8.03 -17.18 6.96
CA ASN A 456 9.39 -16.66 7.16
C ASN A 456 10.45 -17.24 6.22
N HIS A 457 10.15 -17.39 4.93
CA HIS A 457 11.17 -17.72 3.94
C HIS A 457 12.16 -16.55 3.77
N LYS A 458 13.43 -16.88 3.57
CA LYS A 458 14.41 -15.94 3.02
C LYS A 458 14.18 -15.80 1.52
N LEU A 459 13.55 -14.71 1.08
CA LEU A 459 13.14 -14.51 -0.31
C LEU A 459 14.06 -13.51 -1.01
N GLY A 460 14.64 -13.90 -2.15
CA GLY A 460 15.46 -13.02 -2.98
C GLY A 460 14.81 -12.69 -4.32
N MET A 461 14.62 -11.40 -4.59
CA MET A 461 14.19 -10.90 -5.89
C MET A 461 15.38 -10.56 -6.80
N ILE A 462 16.42 -9.94 -6.21
CA ILE A 462 17.71 -9.68 -6.85
C ILE A 462 18.81 -10.16 -5.91
N GLN A 463 19.67 -11.05 -6.37
CA GLN A 463 20.75 -11.64 -5.57
C GLN A 463 22.02 -11.89 -6.40
N GLU A 464 23.17 -11.78 -5.73
CA GLU A 464 24.47 -12.01 -6.33
C GLU A 464 25.29 -13.06 -5.60
N PHE A 465 26.12 -13.75 -6.35
CA PHE A 465 27.00 -14.80 -5.84
C PHE A 465 28.37 -14.77 -6.53
N ASN A 466 29.41 -15.09 -5.77
CA ASN A 466 30.67 -15.53 -6.35
C ASN A 466 30.62 -17.05 -6.48
N VAL A 467 30.75 -17.57 -7.68
CA VAL A 467 30.70 -19.01 -7.98
C VAL A 467 32.06 -19.42 -8.56
N GLY A 468 32.94 -19.93 -7.67
CA GLY A 468 34.36 -20.12 -8.03
C GLY A 468 34.99 -18.79 -8.44
N PRO A 469 35.63 -18.67 -9.61
CA PRO A 469 36.17 -17.41 -10.15
C PRO A 469 35.10 -16.54 -10.82
N GLY A 470 33.90 -17.06 -11.10
CA GLY A 470 32.82 -16.36 -11.80
C GLY A 470 31.93 -15.55 -10.89
N LYS A 471 31.17 -14.66 -11.50
CA LYS A 471 30.14 -13.83 -10.82
C LYS A 471 28.77 -14.11 -11.39
N LEU A 472 27.81 -14.35 -10.52
CA LEU A 472 26.42 -14.62 -10.88
C LEU A 472 25.51 -13.54 -10.27
N LEU A 473 24.76 -12.85 -11.12
CA LEU A 473 23.63 -12.00 -10.71
C LEU A 473 22.34 -12.67 -11.18
N ILE A 474 21.39 -12.83 -10.27
CA ILE A 474 20.08 -13.42 -10.56
C ILE A 474 19.01 -12.34 -10.39
N LEU A 475 18.18 -12.17 -11.40
CA LEU A 475 16.99 -11.36 -11.36
C LEU A 475 15.77 -12.27 -11.51
N SER A 476 15.04 -12.47 -10.41
CA SER A 476 13.81 -13.27 -10.39
C SER A 476 12.63 -12.47 -10.93
N LEU A 477 12.82 -11.81 -12.09
CA LEU A 477 11.84 -11.00 -12.80
C LEU A 477 11.45 -11.73 -14.10
N ILE A 478 10.17 -11.70 -14.46
CA ILE A 478 9.75 -12.13 -15.78
C ILE A 478 10.28 -11.08 -16.76
N HIS A 479 11.01 -11.55 -17.76
CA HIS A 479 11.50 -10.69 -18.82
C HIS A 479 10.30 -10.14 -19.60
N ILE A 480 10.10 -8.84 -19.54
CA ILE A 480 9.12 -8.11 -20.35
C ILE A 480 9.69 -7.95 -21.75
#